data_2ee6b314c8b14738b29883e79f828fdf
#
_entry.id   2ee6b314c8b14738b29883e79f828fdf
#
_cell.length_a   1.000
_cell.length_b   1.000
_cell.length_c   1.000
_cell.angle_alpha   90.00
_cell.angle_beta   90.00
_cell.angle_gamma   90.00
#
_symmetry.space_group_name_H-M   'P 1'
#
loop_
_entity.id
_entity.type
_entity.pdbx_description
1 polymer ?
#
loop_
_entity_poly.entity_id
_entity_poly.type
_entity_poly.pdbx_seq_one_letter_code
_entity_poly.pdbx_strand_id
1 'polypeptide(L)' 'MKPLAQLVRPNILALQPYSTARDEYAGGGIGVWLDANESPYDNGVNRYPDPHQRELKAQLAALKGVRSGQIFLGNGSDEA' A
#
# COMPACT_ATOMS: atom_id res chain seq x y z
N MET A 1 -14.30 -13.74 20.65
CA MET A 1 -14.22 -12.55 19.76
C MET A 1 -15.06 -12.83 18.52
N LYS A 2 -15.91 -11.90 18.09
CA LYS A 2 -16.69 -12.06 16.85
C LYS A 2 -15.74 -11.93 15.65
N PRO A 3 -15.87 -12.76 14.62
CA PRO A 3 -15.09 -12.60 13.40
C PRO A 3 -15.42 -11.28 12.69
N LEU A 4 -14.45 -10.70 11.98
CA LEU A 4 -14.60 -9.42 11.31
C LEU A 4 -15.83 -9.37 10.38
N ALA A 5 -16.08 -10.46 9.64
CA ALA A 5 -17.23 -10.58 8.76
C ALA A 5 -18.59 -10.41 9.43
N GLN A 6 -18.68 -10.61 10.75
CA GLN A 6 -19.92 -10.38 11.53
C GLN A 6 -20.03 -8.95 12.08
N LEU A 7 -18.96 -8.19 12.03
CA LEU A 7 -18.91 -6.81 12.53
C LEU A 7 -19.08 -5.79 11.40
N VAL A 8 -18.71 -6.17 10.18
CA VAL A 8 -18.73 -5.29 9.00
C VAL A 8 -20.08 -5.40 8.30
N ARG A 9 -20.63 -4.28 7.85
CA ARG A 9 -21.84 -4.26 7.03
C ARG A 9 -21.63 -5.03 5.72
N PRO A 10 -22.61 -5.81 5.22
CA PRO A 10 -22.45 -6.65 4.03
C PRO A 10 -21.99 -5.89 2.79
N ASN A 11 -22.50 -4.69 2.56
CA ASN A 11 -22.08 -3.86 1.42
C ASN A 11 -20.62 -3.41 1.51
N ILE A 12 -20.10 -3.19 2.71
CA ILE A 12 -18.68 -2.87 2.93
C ILE A 12 -17.81 -4.10 2.74
N LEU A 13 -18.26 -5.25 3.26
CA LEU A 13 -17.53 -6.52 3.10
C LEU A 13 -17.38 -6.92 1.61
N ALA A 14 -18.36 -6.56 0.78
CA ALA A 14 -18.37 -6.86 -0.65
C ALA A 14 -17.56 -5.87 -1.51
N LEU A 15 -17.08 -4.76 -0.94
CA LEU A 15 -16.28 -3.79 -1.68
C LEU A 15 -14.95 -4.40 -2.13
N GLN A 16 -14.60 -4.14 -3.39
CA GLN A 16 -13.25 -4.42 -3.89
C GLN A 16 -12.33 -3.28 -3.46
N PRO A 17 -11.18 -3.58 -2.83
CA PRO A 17 -10.19 -2.56 -2.53
C PRO A 17 -9.72 -1.86 -3.81
N TYR A 18 -9.40 -0.57 -3.70
CA TYR A 18 -8.74 0.13 -4.78
C TYR A 18 -7.37 -0.50 -5.06
N SER A 19 -7.09 -0.78 -6.33
CA SER A 19 -5.75 -1.17 -6.80
C SER A 19 -5.17 -0.08 -7.69
N THR A 20 -3.86 0.11 -7.61
CA THR A 20 -3.16 1.03 -8.51
C THR A 20 -2.74 0.29 -9.78
N ALA A 21 -2.53 1.02 -10.88
CA ALA A 21 -2.01 0.43 -12.11
C ALA A 21 -0.66 -0.29 -11.87
N ARG A 22 0.14 0.22 -10.95
CA ARG A 22 1.42 -0.38 -10.57
C ARG A 22 1.26 -1.67 -9.76
N ASP A 23 0.21 -1.80 -8.94
CA ASP A 23 -0.12 -3.07 -8.26
C ASP A 23 -0.55 -4.15 -9.23
N GLU A 24 -1.23 -3.77 -10.32
CA GLU A 24 -1.70 -4.68 -11.35
C GLU A 24 -0.58 -5.12 -12.30
N TYR A 25 0.52 -4.37 -12.34
CA TYR A 25 1.68 -4.69 -13.18
C TYR A 25 2.60 -5.68 -12.47
N ALA A 26 2.54 -6.94 -12.87
CA ALA A 26 3.37 -8.02 -12.35
C ALA A 26 4.72 -8.17 -13.08
N GLY A 27 5.02 -7.33 -14.06
CA GLY A 27 6.25 -7.39 -14.83
C GLY A 27 7.42 -6.71 -14.12
N GLY A 28 8.52 -7.41 -13.95
CA GLY A 28 9.80 -6.81 -13.64
C GLY A 28 10.50 -6.46 -14.96
N GLY A 29 10.83 -5.21 -15.19
CA GLY A 29 11.50 -4.86 -16.43
C GLY A 29 11.97 -3.42 -16.47
N ILE A 30 12.99 -3.19 -17.28
CA ILE A 30 13.46 -1.85 -17.61
C ILE A 30 12.51 -1.29 -18.66
N GLY A 31 11.83 -0.20 -18.34
CA GLY A 31 10.89 0.44 -19.25
C GLY A 31 10.65 1.88 -18.87
N VAL A 32 9.85 2.54 -19.68
CA VAL A 32 9.36 3.88 -19.40
C VAL A 32 8.02 3.73 -18.64
N TRP A 33 7.96 4.31 -17.45
CA TRP A 33 6.74 4.30 -16.65
C TRP A 33 5.78 5.39 -17.11
N LEU A 34 4.58 5.00 -17.55
CA LEU A 34 3.52 5.89 -18.01
C LEU A 34 2.21 5.64 -17.26
N ASP A 35 2.28 4.98 -16.12
CA ASP A 35 1.15 4.53 -15.31
C ASP A 35 0.65 5.56 -14.29
N ALA A 36 1.41 6.64 -14.09
CA ALA A 36 1.09 7.68 -13.10
C ALA A 36 1.62 9.05 -13.55
N ASN A 37 1.06 10.12 -12.96
CA ASN A 37 1.49 11.50 -13.19
C ASN A 37 2.76 11.84 -12.40
N GLU A 38 3.83 11.16 -12.68
CA GLU A 38 5.12 11.40 -12.04
C GLU A 38 5.89 12.52 -12.73
N SER A 39 6.74 13.21 -11.97
CA SER A 39 7.68 14.17 -12.56
C SER A 39 8.71 13.43 -13.43
N PRO A 40 9.00 13.89 -14.66
CA PRO A 40 10.01 13.29 -15.49
C PRO A 40 11.44 13.55 -15.02
N TYR A 41 11.60 14.51 -14.10
CA TYR A 41 12.92 14.92 -13.61
C TYR A 41 13.27 14.09 -12.38
N ASP A 42 14.34 13.32 -12.47
CA ASP A 42 14.84 12.52 -11.37
C ASP A 42 15.47 13.42 -10.30
N ASN A 43 14.85 13.43 -9.13
CA ASN A 43 15.32 14.14 -7.94
C ASN A 43 15.37 13.23 -6.70
N GLY A 44 15.27 11.92 -6.90
CA GLY A 44 15.24 10.92 -5.84
C GLY A 44 13.88 10.73 -5.16
N VAL A 45 12.91 11.62 -5.42
CA VAL A 45 11.55 11.57 -4.83
C VAL A 45 10.46 11.85 -5.87
N ASN A 46 10.78 11.71 -7.15
CA ASN A 46 9.86 11.98 -8.25
C ASN A 46 8.90 10.82 -8.55
N ARG A 47 9.16 9.63 -7.98
CA ARG A 47 8.32 8.46 -8.18
C ARG A 47 7.21 8.39 -7.12
N TYR A 48 6.04 7.92 -7.52
CA TYR A 48 4.97 7.62 -6.58
C TYR A 48 5.42 6.51 -5.64
N PRO A 49 5.11 6.64 -4.34
CA PRO A 49 5.48 5.63 -3.35
C PRO A 49 4.68 4.34 -3.53
N ASP A 50 5.20 3.24 -3.00
CA ASP A 50 4.44 2.00 -2.88
C ASP A 50 3.20 2.24 -2.00
N PRO A 51 1.96 2.07 -2.50
CA PRO A 51 0.74 2.30 -1.73
C PRO A 51 0.60 1.35 -0.54
N HIS A 52 1.30 0.22 -0.55
CA HIS A 52 1.30 -0.76 0.54
C HIS A 52 2.48 -0.59 1.51
N GLN A 53 3.40 0.34 1.26
CA GLN A 53 4.59 0.65 2.07
C GLN A 53 5.37 -0.61 2.50
N ARG A 54 5.54 -1.56 1.59
CA ARG A 54 6.09 -2.90 1.90
C ARG A 54 7.48 -2.84 2.52
N GLU A 55 8.37 -2.06 1.91
CA GLU A 55 9.75 -1.89 2.39
C GLU A 55 9.79 -1.23 3.77
N LEU A 56 9.08 -0.13 3.96
CA LEU A 56 9.01 0.57 5.23
C LEU A 56 8.42 -0.32 6.34
N LYS A 57 7.34 -1.05 6.03
CA LYS A 57 6.75 -2.01 6.97
C LYS A 57 7.72 -3.12 7.35
N ALA A 58 8.52 -3.62 6.40
CA ALA A 58 9.52 -4.64 6.68
C ALA A 58 10.60 -4.12 7.66
N GLN A 59 11.09 -2.91 7.44
CA GLN A 59 12.08 -2.28 8.34
C GLN A 59 11.50 -2.04 9.74
N LEU A 60 10.28 -1.51 9.82
CA LEU A 60 9.60 -1.29 11.11
C LEU A 60 9.30 -2.61 11.84
N ALA A 61 8.90 -3.65 11.11
CA ALA A 61 8.66 -4.97 11.65
C ALA A 61 9.94 -5.54 12.32
N ALA A 62 11.06 -5.44 11.63
CA ALA A 62 12.36 -5.85 12.17
C ALA A 62 12.75 -5.04 13.41
N LEU A 63 12.59 -3.72 13.35
CA LEU A 63 12.92 -2.82 14.46
C LEU A 63 12.06 -3.09 15.72
N LYS A 64 10.76 -3.38 15.52
CA LYS A 64 9.80 -3.58 16.61
C LYS A 64 9.64 -5.04 17.04
N GLY A 65 10.23 -6.00 16.33
CA GLY A 65 10.07 -7.42 16.61
C GLY A 65 8.64 -7.93 16.38
N VAL A 66 7.94 -7.38 15.41
CA VAL A 66 6.55 -7.78 15.07
C VAL A 66 6.46 -8.16 13.58
N ARG A 67 5.36 -8.75 13.17
CA ARG A 67 5.12 -9.08 11.76
C ARG A 67 4.62 -7.86 10.99
N SER A 68 4.98 -7.72 9.71
CA SER A 68 4.53 -6.62 8.84
C SER A 68 3.00 -6.45 8.80
N GLY A 69 2.26 -7.57 8.85
CA GLY A 69 0.80 -7.55 8.89
C GLY A 69 0.19 -7.02 10.20
N GLN A 70 1.00 -6.75 11.21
CA GLN A 70 0.58 -6.13 12.47
C GLN A 70 0.85 -4.61 12.47
N ILE A 71 1.33 -4.07 11.34
CA ILE A 71 1.67 -2.65 11.20
C ILE A 71 0.69 -2.01 10.21
N PHE A 72 0.00 -0.98 10.65
CA PHE A 72 -0.75 -0.06 9.81
C PHE A 72 0.02 1.26 9.73
N LEU A 73 0.18 1.78 8.52
CA LEU A 73 0.77 3.11 8.26
C LEU A 73 -0.27 3.93 7.52
N GLY A 74 -0.55 5.11 8.03
CA GLY A 74 -1.50 6.04 7.45
C GLY A 74 -1.01 7.48 7.51
N ASN A 75 -1.56 8.33 6.66
CA ASN A 75 -1.29 9.76 6.63
C ASN A 75 -2.27 10.48 7.57
N GLY A 76 -1.83 10.73 8.79
CA GLY A 76 -2.66 11.34 9.83
C GLY A 76 -3.66 10.35 10.45
N SER A 77 -4.42 10.85 11.40
CA SER A 77 -5.37 10.04 12.18
C SER A 77 -6.62 9.61 11.39
N ASP A 78 -6.97 10.36 10.35
CA ASP A 78 -8.21 10.13 9.60
C ASP A 78 -8.14 8.88 8.71
N GLU A 79 -6.94 8.49 8.27
CA GLU A 79 -6.76 7.21 7.58
C GLU A 79 -6.86 6.00 8.52
N ALA A 80 -6.61 6.19 9.79
CA ALA A 80 -6.67 5.12 10.77
C ALA A 80 -8.11 4.78 11.18
#